data_b60020ab8b04d8315e8d28260ec4884b
#
_entry.id   b60020ab8b04d8315e8d28260ec4884b
#
_cell.length_a   1.000
_cell.length_b   1.000
_cell.length_c   1.000
_cell.angle_alpha   90.00
_cell.angle_beta   90.00
_cell.angle_gamma   90.00
#
_symmetry.space_group_name_H-M   'P 1'
#
loop_
_entity.id
_entity.type
_entity.pdbx_description
1 polymer ?
#
loop_
_entity_poly.entity_id
_entity_poly.type
_entity_poly.pdbx_seq_one_letter_code
_entity_poly.pdbx_strand_id
1 'polypeptide(L)'
;LEKLRDLKTDVDAGCVQSGTGRIRADDDLLILGAFYDEALWIFYRSGLQAKTKNKTQTPAIENLTTLLQLKWLRIAIGGNGSGTQSLALELLAANGIDNTNTTLVPEGGLHLVEQLSNGSLDAVFVVGPTESALVWILLHTEGVNLMSISHAEAYSRRVPGLSHLTLPRGAIDLVRDIPPTDVQLVAPVASMVVRGDTHPALIGLLLQAATEVNGEPGIFQRSGEFPRAMHSEFPV
;
A
#
# COMPACT_ATOMS: atom_id res chain seq x y z
N LEU A 1 -14.93 -8.16 0.12
CA LEU A 1 -16.18 -7.93 -0.60
C LEU A 1 -17.00 -9.22 -0.82
N GLU A 2 -16.36 -10.34 -1.22
CA GLU A 2 -17.09 -11.60 -1.48
C GLU A 2 -17.91 -12.07 -0.28
N LYS A 3 -17.36 -11.99 0.93
CA LYS A 3 -18.10 -12.35 2.16
C LYS A 3 -19.28 -11.43 2.44
N LEU A 4 -19.18 -10.15 2.09
CA LEU A 4 -20.31 -9.21 2.22
C LEU A 4 -21.43 -9.46 1.20
N ARG A 5 -21.08 -10.00 0.03
CA ARG A 5 -22.05 -10.40 -1.00
C ARG A 5 -22.77 -11.71 -0.69
N ASP A 6 -22.12 -12.60 0.05
CA ASP A 6 -22.68 -13.89 0.41
C ASP A 6 -23.56 -13.77 1.66
N LEU A 7 -24.89 -13.75 1.45
CA LEU A 7 -25.89 -13.68 2.51
C LEU A 7 -25.87 -14.86 3.50
N LYS A 8 -25.07 -15.89 3.23
CA LYS A 8 -24.89 -17.04 4.15
C LYS A 8 -23.78 -16.81 5.15
N THR A 9 -23.02 -15.74 5.03
CA THR A 9 -21.97 -15.39 5.99
C THR A 9 -22.50 -14.44 7.05
N ASP A 10 -21.97 -14.52 8.26
CA ASP A 10 -22.26 -13.60 9.38
C ASP A 10 -21.37 -12.35 9.31
N VAL A 11 -21.17 -11.80 8.09
CA VAL A 11 -20.34 -10.61 7.86
C VAL A 11 -21.20 -9.49 7.31
N ASP A 12 -21.48 -8.48 8.13
CA ASP A 12 -22.35 -7.35 7.77
C ASP A 12 -21.54 -6.09 7.43
N ALA A 13 -20.29 -5.99 7.90
CA ALA A 13 -19.41 -4.85 7.66
C ALA A 13 -17.97 -5.31 7.44
N GLY A 14 -17.17 -4.50 6.74
CA GLY A 14 -15.74 -4.78 6.53
C GLY A 14 -14.98 -3.60 6.00
N CYS A 15 -13.69 -3.53 6.36
CA CYS A 15 -12.75 -2.59 5.73
C CYS A 15 -12.28 -3.18 4.40
N VAL A 16 -12.35 -2.37 3.36
CA VAL A 16 -11.99 -2.75 2.00
C VAL A 16 -10.97 -1.74 1.48
N GLN A 17 -9.81 -2.24 1.08
CA GLN A 17 -8.78 -1.44 0.44
C GLN A 17 -9.19 -1.15 -1.01
N SER A 18 -9.02 0.08 -1.47
CA SER A 18 -9.23 0.44 -2.88
C SER A 18 -8.33 -0.42 -3.80
N GLY A 19 -8.86 -0.77 -4.97
CA GLY A 19 -8.16 -1.66 -5.91
C GLY A 19 -8.28 -3.17 -5.63
N THR A 20 -8.80 -3.60 -4.46
CA THR A 20 -8.95 -5.04 -4.14
C THR A 20 -10.26 -5.66 -4.61
N GLY A 21 -11.14 -4.88 -5.23
CA GLY A 21 -12.41 -5.33 -5.79
C GLY A 21 -13.27 -4.14 -6.21
N ARG A 22 -14.24 -4.42 -7.07
CA ARG A 22 -15.22 -3.41 -7.48
C ARG A 22 -16.55 -3.70 -6.81
N ILE A 23 -17.15 -2.69 -6.20
CA ILE A 23 -18.57 -2.72 -5.84
C ILE A 23 -19.33 -2.46 -7.13
N ARG A 24 -20.28 -3.31 -7.47
CA ARG A 24 -21.09 -3.22 -8.66
C ARG A 24 -22.37 -2.45 -8.32
N ALA A 25 -23.00 -1.86 -9.32
CA ALA A 25 -24.28 -1.16 -9.14
C ALA A 25 -25.42 -2.06 -8.65
N ASP A 26 -25.31 -3.38 -8.88
CA ASP A 26 -26.27 -4.40 -8.42
C ASP A 26 -25.87 -5.03 -7.06
N ASP A 27 -24.74 -4.66 -6.49
CA ASP A 27 -24.38 -5.09 -5.12
C ASP A 27 -25.25 -4.31 -4.12
N ASP A 28 -25.91 -5.01 -3.22
CA ASP A 28 -26.59 -4.38 -2.06
C ASP A 28 -25.58 -4.06 -0.96
N LEU A 29 -24.64 -3.14 -1.29
CA LEU A 29 -23.56 -2.70 -0.42
C LEU A 29 -23.50 -1.17 -0.36
N LEU A 30 -23.23 -0.64 0.84
CA LEU A 30 -23.07 0.79 1.09
C LEU A 30 -21.63 1.08 1.51
N ILE A 31 -21.00 2.09 0.90
CA ILE A 31 -19.71 2.63 1.33
C ILE A 31 -19.99 3.77 2.32
N LEU A 32 -19.53 3.62 3.56
CA LEU A 32 -19.73 4.63 4.60
C LEU A 32 -18.73 5.79 4.50
N GLY A 33 -17.61 5.58 3.84
CA GLY A 33 -16.58 6.60 3.64
C GLY A 33 -15.16 6.01 3.64
N ALA A 34 -14.19 6.89 3.37
CA ALA A 34 -12.76 6.61 3.55
C ALA A 34 -12.40 6.75 5.02
N PHE A 35 -11.68 5.77 5.56
CA PHE A 35 -11.37 5.74 6.99
C PHE A 35 -9.90 6.04 7.28
N TYR A 36 -8.99 5.69 6.36
CA TYR A 36 -7.58 6.06 6.41
C TYR A 36 -6.88 5.71 5.09
N ASP A 37 -5.72 6.29 4.89
CA ASP A 37 -4.82 5.97 3.79
C ASP A 37 -3.75 5.00 4.27
N GLU A 38 -3.63 3.82 3.63
CA GLU A 38 -2.60 2.82 3.94
C GLU A 38 -1.38 3.02 3.05
N ALA A 39 -0.28 3.51 3.60
CA ALA A 39 0.92 3.76 2.78
C ALA A 39 1.46 2.47 2.13
N LEU A 40 1.79 2.55 0.85
CA LEU A 40 2.60 1.55 0.16
C LEU A 40 4.08 1.88 0.38
N TRP A 41 4.77 0.98 1.06
CA TRP A 41 6.20 0.99 1.27
C TRP A 41 6.88 0.06 0.27
N ILE A 42 7.92 0.55 -0.39
CA ILE A 42 8.77 -0.27 -1.26
C ILE A 42 10.18 -0.20 -0.69
N PHE A 43 10.60 -1.27 -0.04
CA PHE A 43 11.94 -1.39 0.48
C PHE A 43 12.84 -2.17 -0.48
N TYR A 44 14.11 -1.83 -0.52
CA TYR A 44 15.09 -2.52 -1.35
C TYR A 44 16.45 -2.60 -0.67
N ARG A 45 17.21 -3.65 -0.95
CA ARG A 45 18.56 -3.81 -0.40
C ARG A 45 19.56 -2.87 -1.05
N SER A 46 20.55 -2.43 -0.31
CA SER A 46 21.69 -1.68 -0.83
C SER A 46 22.52 -2.51 -1.83
N GLY A 47 23.27 -1.82 -2.66
CA GLY A 47 24.19 -2.47 -3.62
C GLY A 47 23.49 -3.20 -4.75
N LEU A 48 22.26 -2.81 -5.08
CA LEU A 48 21.57 -3.31 -6.27
C LEU A 48 22.36 -2.92 -7.52
N GLN A 49 22.42 -3.87 -8.46
CA GLN A 49 22.92 -3.61 -9.81
C GLN A 49 21.75 -3.65 -10.78
N ALA A 50 21.69 -2.67 -11.67
CA ALA A 50 20.72 -2.71 -12.75
C ALA A 50 20.95 -3.99 -13.55
N LYS A 51 19.92 -4.82 -13.70
CA LYS A 51 20.00 -6.03 -14.50
C LYS A 51 19.43 -5.75 -15.88
N THR A 52 20.14 -6.16 -16.92
CA THR A 52 19.65 -6.12 -18.30
C THR A 52 19.47 -7.54 -18.83
N LYS A 53 18.68 -7.69 -19.88
CA LYS A 53 18.46 -8.98 -20.55
C LYS A 53 19.76 -9.68 -20.96
N ASN A 54 20.83 -8.93 -21.19
CA ASN A 54 22.11 -9.42 -21.72
C ASN A 54 23.21 -9.62 -20.68
N LYS A 55 22.91 -9.56 -19.37
CA LYS A 55 23.89 -9.80 -18.27
C LYS A 55 25.20 -8.98 -18.36
N THR A 56 25.24 -7.90 -19.12
CA THR A 56 26.38 -6.98 -19.14
C THR A 56 26.47 -6.27 -17.78
N GLN A 57 27.69 -6.03 -17.30
CA GLN A 57 27.92 -5.26 -16.07
C GLN A 57 27.21 -3.90 -16.17
N THR A 58 26.24 -3.68 -15.30
CA THR A 58 25.47 -2.47 -15.23
C THR A 58 25.90 -1.67 -14.01
N PRO A 59 25.84 -0.33 -14.04
CA PRO A 59 26.21 0.48 -12.91
C PRO A 59 25.36 0.12 -11.69
N ALA A 60 25.94 0.29 -10.50
CA ALA A 60 25.21 0.16 -9.25
C ALA A 60 24.02 1.15 -9.24
N ILE A 61 22.88 0.69 -8.78
CA ILE A 61 21.73 1.54 -8.54
C ILE A 61 21.94 2.17 -7.15
N GLU A 62 22.27 3.44 -7.11
CA GLU A 62 22.42 4.16 -5.84
C GLU A 62 21.06 4.34 -5.17
N ASN A 63 20.05 4.76 -5.93
CA ASN A 63 18.69 4.97 -5.43
C ASN A 63 17.65 4.44 -6.44
N LEU A 64 16.68 3.66 -5.93
CA LEU A 64 15.46 3.36 -6.66
C LEU A 64 14.48 4.52 -6.48
N THR A 65 14.01 5.09 -7.59
CA THR A 65 13.05 6.19 -7.61
C THR A 65 11.88 5.95 -8.55
N THR A 66 12.01 5.02 -9.49
CA THR A 66 10.95 4.66 -10.44
C THR A 66 10.68 3.16 -10.42
N LEU A 67 9.42 2.77 -10.56
CA LEU A 67 9.05 1.34 -10.63
C LEU A 67 9.73 0.63 -11.80
N LEU A 68 10.03 1.34 -12.89
CA LEU A 68 10.69 0.77 -14.05
C LEU A 68 12.08 0.17 -13.73
N GLN A 69 12.77 0.69 -12.70
CA GLN A 69 14.07 0.18 -12.25
C GLN A 69 13.95 -1.18 -11.55
N LEU A 70 12.75 -1.62 -11.21
CA LEU A 70 12.48 -2.94 -10.60
C LEU A 70 12.54 -4.09 -11.62
N LYS A 71 12.62 -3.82 -12.92
CA LYS A 71 12.76 -4.88 -13.94
C LYS A 71 13.97 -5.76 -13.66
N TRP A 72 13.78 -7.07 -13.86
CA TRP A 72 14.80 -8.11 -13.68
C TRP A 72 15.23 -8.36 -12.22
N LEU A 73 14.57 -7.74 -11.25
CA LEU A 73 14.79 -7.97 -9.83
C LEU A 73 13.88 -9.10 -9.30
N ARG A 74 14.18 -9.57 -8.10
CA ARG A 74 13.35 -10.51 -7.32
C ARG A 74 12.59 -9.71 -6.28
N ILE A 75 11.27 -9.67 -6.40
CA ILE A 75 10.42 -8.75 -5.65
C ILE A 75 9.35 -9.53 -4.91
N ALA A 76 9.27 -9.36 -3.58
CA ALA A 76 8.10 -9.81 -2.84
C ALA A 76 6.96 -8.79 -3.01
N ILE A 77 5.81 -9.29 -3.44
CA ILE A 77 4.64 -8.48 -3.79
C ILE A 77 3.48 -8.60 -2.80
N GLY A 78 3.72 -9.17 -1.61
CA GLY A 78 2.68 -9.51 -0.65
C GLY A 78 2.15 -10.93 -0.83
N GLY A 79 1.58 -11.48 0.24
CA GLY A 79 1.01 -12.83 0.23
C GLY A 79 -0.17 -12.97 -0.73
N ASN A 80 -0.45 -14.19 -1.16
CA ASN A 80 -1.53 -14.49 -2.09
C ASN A 80 -2.88 -13.96 -1.59
N GLY A 81 -3.56 -13.19 -2.45
CA GLY A 81 -4.88 -12.61 -2.16
C GLY A 81 -4.83 -11.39 -1.23
N SER A 82 -3.65 -10.89 -0.85
CA SER A 82 -3.52 -9.67 -0.04
C SER A 82 -3.76 -8.42 -0.86
N GLY A 83 -4.17 -7.33 -0.17
CA GLY A 83 -4.26 -5.99 -0.77
C GLY A 83 -2.91 -5.50 -1.30
N THR A 84 -1.81 -5.82 -0.61
CA THR A 84 -0.45 -5.54 -1.09
C THR A 84 -0.20 -6.18 -2.46
N GLN A 85 -0.57 -7.46 -2.63
CA GLN A 85 -0.38 -8.16 -3.90
C GLN A 85 -1.18 -7.51 -5.03
N SER A 86 -2.46 -7.21 -4.78
CA SER A 86 -3.33 -6.58 -5.79
C SER A 86 -2.75 -5.25 -6.26
N LEU A 87 -2.37 -4.38 -5.32
CA LEU A 87 -1.79 -3.06 -5.64
C LEU A 87 -0.43 -3.18 -6.32
N ALA A 88 0.45 -4.06 -5.82
CA ALA A 88 1.76 -4.27 -6.42
C ALA A 88 1.65 -4.71 -7.89
N LEU A 89 0.77 -5.69 -8.17
CA LEU A 89 0.55 -6.18 -9.54
C LEU A 89 -0.01 -5.08 -10.45
N GLU A 90 -0.96 -4.27 -9.97
CA GLU A 90 -1.52 -3.16 -10.74
C GLU A 90 -0.45 -2.12 -11.11
N LEU A 91 0.33 -1.67 -10.12
CA LEU A 91 1.39 -0.69 -10.34
C LEU A 91 2.52 -1.22 -11.22
N LEU A 92 2.92 -2.48 -11.02
CA LEU A 92 3.95 -3.14 -11.84
C LEU A 92 3.47 -3.29 -13.29
N ALA A 93 2.23 -3.75 -13.51
CA ALA A 93 1.64 -3.89 -14.84
C ALA A 93 1.54 -2.55 -15.58
N ALA A 94 1.18 -1.45 -14.88
CA ALA A 94 1.16 -0.10 -15.43
C ALA A 94 2.54 0.37 -15.93
N ASN A 95 3.63 -0.26 -15.45
CA ASN A 95 5.01 -0.02 -15.87
C ASN A 95 5.56 -1.08 -16.83
N GLY A 96 4.72 -2.00 -17.32
CA GLY A 96 5.14 -3.10 -18.18
C GLY A 96 6.09 -4.08 -17.48
N ILE A 97 5.82 -4.33 -16.20
CA ILE A 97 6.55 -5.29 -15.36
C ILE A 97 5.62 -6.46 -15.04
N ASP A 98 6.08 -7.66 -15.38
CA ASP A 98 5.38 -8.91 -15.15
C ASP A 98 6.39 -10.08 -14.97
N ASN A 99 5.86 -11.30 -14.84
CA ASN A 99 6.68 -12.51 -14.66
C ASN A 99 7.61 -12.84 -15.85
N THR A 100 7.48 -12.17 -16.98
CA THR A 100 8.39 -12.39 -18.15
C THR A 100 9.69 -11.60 -18.02
N ASN A 101 9.68 -10.55 -17.22
CA ASN A 101 10.81 -9.63 -17.05
C ASN A 101 11.19 -9.34 -15.58
N THR A 102 10.53 -9.96 -14.62
CA THR A 102 10.79 -9.74 -13.19
C THR A 102 10.33 -10.98 -12.41
N THR A 103 11.07 -11.39 -11.39
CA THR A 103 10.65 -12.49 -10.53
C THR A 103 9.74 -11.95 -9.43
N LEU A 104 8.43 -12.21 -9.55
CA LEU A 104 7.43 -11.80 -8.58
C LEU A 104 7.19 -12.93 -7.58
N VAL A 105 7.44 -12.67 -6.30
CA VAL A 105 7.32 -13.65 -5.20
C VAL A 105 6.09 -13.29 -4.36
N PRO A 106 5.06 -14.15 -4.30
CA PRO A 106 3.84 -13.86 -3.56
C PRO A 106 4.00 -14.17 -2.07
N GLU A 107 4.88 -13.43 -1.41
CA GLU A 107 5.21 -13.59 0.01
C GLU A 107 5.02 -12.28 0.78
N GLY A 108 4.71 -12.40 2.09
CA GLY A 108 4.57 -11.29 3.04
C GLY A 108 4.93 -11.76 4.44
N GLY A 109 5.21 -10.82 5.35
CA GLY A 109 5.53 -11.14 6.74
C GLY A 109 6.98 -10.87 7.12
N LEU A 110 7.32 -11.13 8.40
CA LEU A 110 8.59 -10.71 8.99
C LEU A 110 9.84 -11.37 8.38
N HIS A 111 9.70 -12.55 7.78
CA HIS A 111 10.83 -13.25 7.13
C HIS A 111 11.39 -12.49 5.92
N LEU A 112 10.63 -11.54 5.35
CA LEU A 112 11.12 -10.68 4.27
C LEU A 112 12.33 -9.83 4.67
N VAL A 113 12.46 -9.49 5.96
CA VAL A 113 13.62 -8.76 6.49
C VAL A 113 14.91 -9.55 6.27
N GLU A 114 14.90 -10.83 6.63
CA GLU A 114 16.04 -11.74 6.42
C GLU A 114 16.33 -11.92 4.93
N GLN A 115 15.28 -12.12 4.10
CA GLN A 115 15.45 -12.32 2.67
C GLN A 115 16.02 -11.09 1.94
N LEU A 116 15.69 -9.87 2.36
CA LEU A 116 16.36 -8.66 1.87
C LEU A 116 17.80 -8.59 2.33
N SER A 117 18.07 -8.85 3.62
CA SER A 117 19.41 -8.75 4.21
C SER A 117 20.38 -9.76 3.62
N ASN A 118 19.96 -11.00 3.39
CA ASN A 118 20.78 -12.05 2.80
C ASN A 118 20.83 -12.02 1.25
N GLY A 119 20.08 -11.10 0.64
CA GLY A 119 20.05 -10.91 -0.81
C GLY A 119 19.25 -11.97 -1.57
N SER A 120 18.39 -12.77 -0.93
CA SER A 120 17.44 -13.66 -1.61
C SER A 120 16.35 -12.88 -2.33
N LEU A 121 15.97 -11.72 -1.79
CA LEU A 121 15.11 -10.72 -2.44
C LEU A 121 15.91 -9.45 -2.73
N ASP A 122 15.49 -8.73 -3.75
CA ASP A 122 16.05 -7.44 -4.14
C ASP A 122 15.19 -6.27 -3.66
N ALA A 123 13.86 -6.46 -3.61
CA ALA A 123 12.90 -5.48 -3.10
C ALA A 123 11.64 -6.16 -2.53
N VAL A 124 10.91 -5.44 -1.68
CA VAL A 124 9.64 -5.89 -1.09
C VAL A 124 8.62 -4.78 -1.11
N PHE A 125 7.38 -5.13 -1.42
CA PHE A 125 6.20 -4.28 -1.31
C PHE A 125 5.48 -4.59 -0.01
N VAL A 126 5.12 -3.57 0.73
CA VAL A 126 4.35 -3.67 1.98
C VAL A 126 3.30 -2.58 1.98
N VAL A 127 2.04 -2.93 2.15
CA VAL A 127 0.97 -1.98 2.44
C VAL A 127 0.63 -2.08 3.92
N GLY A 128 0.59 -0.96 4.61
CA GLY A 128 0.27 -0.92 6.02
C GLY A 128 0.63 0.40 6.70
N PRO A 129 0.23 0.55 7.97
CA PRO A 129 0.53 1.73 8.76
C PRO A 129 2.02 1.81 9.14
N THR A 130 2.45 3.02 9.51
CA THR A 130 3.82 3.29 9.99
C THR A 130 4.19 2.47 11.23
N GLU A 131 3.20 2.18 12.08
CA GLU A 131 3.31 1.44 13.33
C GLU A 131 3.42 -0.08 13.12
N SER A 132 3.29 -0.55 11.88
CA SER A 132 3.47 -1.96 11.54
C SER A 132 4.87 -2.43 11.93
N ALA A 133 4.97 -3.54 12.67
CA ALA A 133 6.25 -4.10 13.08
C ALA A 133 7.19 -4.38 11.90
N LEU A 134 6.65 -4.85 10.77
CA LEU A 134 7.43 -5.09 9.56
C LEU A 134 8.00 -3.80 8.98
N VAL A 135 7.17 -2.75 8.85
CA VAL A 135 7.60 -1.44 8.34
C VAL A 135 8.65 -0.85 9.26
N TRP A 136 8.40 -0.87 10.57
CA TRP A 136 9.34 -0.34 11.56
C TRP A 136 10.70 -1.04 11.51
N ILE A 137 10.72 -2.37 11.45
CA ILE A 137 11.97 -3.15 11.35
C ILE A 137 12.71 -2.82 10.05
N LEU A 138 12.01 -2.79 8.91
CA LEU A 138 12.63 -2.50 7.62
C LEU A 138 13.23 -1.09 7.55
N LEU A 139 12.57 -0.09 8.16
CA LEU A 139 13.08 1.28 8.26
C LEU A 139 14.36 1.39 9.11
N HIS A 140 14.58 0.45 10.04
CA HIS A 140 15.73 0.43 10.94
C HIS A 140 16.77 -0.64 10.59
N THR A 141 16.56 -1.39 9.50
CA THR A 141 17.50 -2.45 9.07
C THR A 141 18.63 -1.84 8.24
N GLU A 142 19.87 -2.03 8.69
CA GLU A 142 21.05 -1.60 7.95
C GLU A 142 21.11 -2.29 6.58
N GLY A 143 21.48 -1.54 5.55
CA GLY A 143 21.55 -2.07 4.19
C GLY A 143 20.19 -2.20 3.48
N VAL A 144 19.09 -1.77 4.11
CA VAL A 144 17.76 -1.65 3.50
C VAL A 144 17.41 -0.17 3.31
N ASN A 145 16.92 0.17 2.14
CA ASN A 145 16.51 1.53 1.79
C ASN A 145 15.02 1.59 1.48
N LEU A 146 14.41 2.73 1.76
CA LEU A 146 13.05 3.03 1.37
C LEU A 146 13.06 3.78 0.03
N MET A 147 12.25 3.31 -0.92
CA MET A 147 12.10 3.93 -2.24
C MET A 147 11.19 5.16 -2.16
N SER A 148 11.66 6.30 -2.66
CA SER A 148 10.81 7.46 -2.93
C SER A 148 10.27 7.36 -4.35
N ILE A 149 8.94 7.29 -4.50
CA ILE A 149 8.27 7.07 -5.79
C ILE A 149 8.17 8.40 -6.53
N SER A 150 9.06 8.67 -7.48
CA SER A 150 9.11 9.96 -8.21
C SER A 150 7.84 10.28 -9.00
N HIS A 151 7.03 9.28 -9.36
CA HIS A 151 5.76 9.47 -10.06
C HIS A 151 4.52 9.30 -9.15
N ALA A 152 4.66 9.44 -7.82
CA ALA A 152 3.57 9.21 -6.86
C ALA A 152 2.31 10.00 -7.20
N GLU A 153 2.43 11.29 -7.50
CA GLU A 153 1.32 12.15 -7.92
C GLU A 153 0.68 11.66 -9.23
N ALA A 154 1.46 11.19 -10.19
CA ALA A 154 0.91 10.67 -11.45
C ALA A 154 0.13 9.38 -11.24
N TYR A 155 0.59 8.49 -10.33
CA TYR A 155 -0.14 7.28 -9.97
C TYR A 155 -1.46 7.61 -9.28
N SER A 156 -1.48 8.55 -8.34
CA SER A 156 -2.71 8.94 -7.64
C SER A 156 -3.78 9.52 -8.58
N ARG A 157 -3.36 10.12 -9.70
CA ARG A 157 -4.31 10.63 -10.72
C ARG A 157 -4.74 9.59 -11.74
N ARG A 158 -4.00 8.51 -11.91
CA ARG A 158 -4.25 7.49 -12.94
C ARG A 158 -4.89 6.22 -12.40
N VAL A 159 -4.65 5.90 -11.15
CA VAL A 159 -5.16 4.71 -10.48
C VAL A 159 -6.23 5.16 -9.49
N PRO A 160 -7.50 4.87 -9.74
CA PRO A 160 -8.59 5.25 -8.85
C PRO A 160 -8.37 4.71 -7.42
N GLY A 161 -8.68 5.54 -6.43
CA GLY A 161 -8.55 5.16 -5.02
C GLY A 161 -7.12 5.14 -4.47
N LEU A 162 -6.15 5.70 -5.21
CA LEU A 162 -4.83 5.99 -4.67
C LEU A 162 -4.71 7.46 -4.26
N SER A 163 -4.16 7.69 -3.08
CA SER A 163 -3.69 8.98 -2.59
C SER A 163 -2.18 9.12 -2.80
N HIS A 164 -1.70 10.36 -2.97
CA HIS A 164 -0.29 10.69 -2.90
C HIS A 164 0.04 11.13 -1.47
N LEU A 165 1.05 10.53 -0.86
CA LEU A 165 1.52 10.88 0.47
C LEU A 165 2.99 11.32 0.43
N THR A 166 3.33 12.23 1.33
CA THR A 166 4.73 12.60 1.59
C THR A 166 5.07 12.20 3.04
N LEU A 167 6.07 11.34 3.20
CA LEU A 167 6.68 11.05 4.49
C LEU A 167 7.80 12.07 4.72
N PRO A 168 7.65 13.02 5.68
CA PRO A 168 8.64 14.04 5.91
C PRO A 168 9.95 13.45 6.46
N ARG A 169 11.07 14.13 6.17
CA ARG A 169 12.36 13.81 6.78
C ARG A 169 12.26 13.74 8.30
N GLY A 170 12.82 12.69 8.88
CA GLY A 170 12.86 12.48 10.33
C GLY A 170 11.51 12.10 10.96
N ALA A 171 10.42 11.94 10.18
CA ALA A 171 9.09 11.70 10.72
C ALA A 171 8.96 10.38 11.51
N ILE A 172 9.83 9.41 11.24
CA ILE A 172 9.86 8.11 11.95
C ILE A 172 10.79 8.18 13.17
N ASP A 173 11.99 8.73 13.00
CA ASP A 173 12.97 8.86 14.07
C ASP A 173 13.80 10.14 13.85
N LEU A 174 13.57 11.14 14.70
CA LEU A 174 14.26 12.43 14.62
C LEU A 174 15.76 12.30 15.00
N VAL A 175 16.10 11.38 15.88
CA VAL A 175 17.49 11.22 16.36
C VAL A 175 18.35 10.54 15.30
N ARG A 176 17.77 9.53 14.62
CA ARG A 176 18.44 8.78 13.56
C ARG A 176 18.24 9.37 12.18
N ASP A 177 17.44 10.46 12.08
CA ASP A 177 17.09 11.12 10.82
C ASP A 177 16.43 10.13 9.83
N ILE A 178 15.40 9.40 10.28
CA ILE A 178 14.67 8.42 9.46
C ILE A 178 13.30 9.00 9.06
N PRO A 179 13.00 9.10 7.75
CA PRO A 179 13.92 8.98 6.62
C PRO A 179 14.85 10.19 6.52
N PRO A 180 16.01 10.08 5.85
CA PRO A 180 16.98 11.20 5.73
C PRO A 180 16.56 12.31 4.76
N THR A 181 15.51 12.10 4.01
CA THR A 181 14.89 13.06 3.08
C THR A 181 13.40 12.81 3.02
N ASP A 182 12.63 13.77 2.51
CA ASP A 182 11.21 13.55 2.22
C ASP A 182 11.03 12.40 1.22
N VAL A 183 10.12 11.47 1.52
CA VAL A 183 9.83 10.30 0.69
C VAL A 183 8.43 10.41 0.11
N GLN A 184 8.32 10.29 -1.21
CA GLN A 184 7.04 10.28 -1.91
C GLN A 184 6.49 8.86 -1.97
N LEU A 185 5.27 8.67 -1.50
CA LEU A 185 4.58 7.39 -1.41
C LEU A 185 3.22 7.47 -2.11
N VAL A 186 2.64 6.33 -2.41
CA VAL A 186 1.23 6.20 -2.77
C VAL A 186 0.52 5.38 -1.69
N ALA A 187 -0.77 5.60 -1.53
CA ALA A 187 -1.57 4.91 -0.54
C ALA A 187 -2.94 4.54 -1.11
N PRO A 188 -3.33 3.29 -1.08
CA PRO A 188 -4.71 2.92 -1.28
C PRO A 188 -5.55 3.41 -0.10
N VAL A 189 -6.75 3.84 -0.41
CA VAL A 189 -7.73 4.27 0.60
C VAL A 189 -8.41 3.03 1.19
N ALA A 190 -8.44 2.93 2.51
CA ALA A 190 -9.26 1.96 3.22
C ALA A 190 -10.66 2.54 3.48
N SER A 191 -11.68 1.84 3.01
CA SER A 191 -13.08 2.24 3.13
C SER A 191 -13.87 1.24 3.96
N MET A 192 -14.82 1.72 4.75
CA MET A 192 -15.80 0.85 5.40
C MET A 192 -16.95 0.58 4.44
N VAL A 193 -17.26 -0.69 4.25
CA VAL A 193 -18.37 -1.17 3.44
C VAL A 193 -19.29 -1.99 4.32
N VAL A 194 -20.58 -1.76 4.22
CA VAL A 194 -21.63 -2.51 4.93
C VAL A 194 -22.66 -3.04 3.94
N ARG A 195 -23.44 -4.02 4.35
CA ARG A 195 -24.63 -4.48 3.60
C ARG A 195 -25.69 -3.38 3.54
N GLY A 196 -26.46 -3.33 2.47
CA GLY A 196 -27.52 -2.34 2.30
C GLY A 196 -28.66 -2.45 3.31
N ASP A 197 -28.90 -3.65 3.85
CA ASP A 197 -29.87 -3.90 4.90
C ASP A 197 -29.37 -3.63 6.32
N THR A 198 -28.14 -3.15 6.49
CA THR A 198 -27.55 -2.82 7.80
C THR A 198 -28.36 -1.73 8.50
N HIS A 199 -28.79 -2.00 9.76
CA HIS A 199 -29.61 -1.08 10.50
C HIS A 199 -28.93 0.30 10.68
N PRO A 200 -29.62 1.44 10.43
CA PRO A 200 -29.03 2.78 10.51
C PRO A 200 -28.33 3.10 11.84
N ALA A 201 -28.82 2.59 12.96
CA ALA A 201 -28.16 2.77 14.24
C ALA A 201 -26.77 2.12 14.33
N LEU A 202 -26.57 0.97 13.67
CA LEU A 202 -25.25 0.32 13.59
C LEU A 202 -24.31 1.11 12.68
N ILE A 203 -24.83 1.65 11.58
CA ILE A 203 -24.06 2.56 10.70
C ILE A 203 -23.59 3.77 11.50
N GLY A 204 -24.49 4.39 12.30
CA GLY A 204 -24.15 5.52 13.18
C GLY A 204 -23.05 5.18 14.19
N LEU A 205 -23.13 4.02 14.83
CA LEU A 205 -22.11 3.54 15.79
C LEU A 205 -20.77 3.27 15.09
N LEU A 206 -20.77 2.67 13.89
CA LEU A 206 -19.56 2.43 13.11
C LEU A 206 -18.88 3.74 12.72
N LEU A 207 -19.63 4.73 12.27
CA LEU A 207 -19.10 6.06 11.92
C LEU A 207 -18.56 6.78 13.15
N GLN A 208 -19.24 6.69 14.30
CA GLN A 208 -18.76 7.25 15.55
C GLN A 208 -17.44 6.61 15.98
N ALA A 209 -17.38 5.26 16.01
CA ALA A 209 -16.16 4.54 16.35
C ALA A 209 -15.02 4.87 15.38
N ALA A 210 -15.32 4.99 14.08
CA ALA A 210 -14.32 5.39 13.09
C ALA A 210 -13.78 6.80 13.35
N THR A 211 -14.64 7.74 13.75
CA THR A 211 -14.23 9.09 14.10
C THR A 211 -13.34 9.10 15.34
N GLU A 212 -13.68 8.31 16.35
CA GLU A 212 -12.89 8.18 17.57
C GLU A 212 -11.51 7.55 17.31
N VAL A 213 -11.43 6.56 16.43
CA VAL A 213 -10.19 5.83 16.15
C VAL A 213 -9.30 6.56 15.13
N ASN A 214 -9.89 7.10 14.06
CA ASN A 214 -9.15 7.68 12.93
C ASN A 214 -9.18 9.20 12.87
N GLY A 215 -9.85 9.87 13.80
CA GLY A 215 -9.95 11.33 13.85
C GLY A 215 -8.70 12.03 14.41
N GLU A 216 -7.83 11.29 15.09
CA GLU A 216 -6.58 11.84 15.66
C GLU A 216 -5.54 12.09 14.55
N PRO A 217 -4.66 13.11 14.75
CA PRO A 217 -3.61 13.39 13.78
C PRO A 217 -2.57 12.27 13.77
N GLY A 218 -2.06 11.93 12.58
CA GLY A 218 -0.99 10.98 12.35
C GLY A 218 0.09 11.54 11.43
N ILE A 219 1.06 10.72 11.06
CA ILE A 219 2.15 11.14 10.16
C ILE A 219 1.60 11.59 8.80
N PHE A 220 0.55 10.93 8.31
CA PHE A 220 -0.03 11.19 7.00
C PHE A 220 -1.38 11.89 7.02
N GLN A 221 -1.96 12.13 8.19
CA GLN A 221 -3.29 12.72 8.32
C GLN A 221 -3.34 13.84 9.34
N ARG A 222 -4.21 14.79 9.10
CA ARG A 222 -4.51 15.88 10.04
C ARG A 222 -5.67 15.47 10.95
N SER A 223 -5.77 16.14 12.11
CA SER A 223 -6.92 15.95 13.01
C SER A 223 -8.23 16.21 12.26
N GLY A 224 -9.18 15.28 12.37
CA GLY A 224 -10.50 15.37 11.72
C GLY A 224 -10.51 15.14 10.21
N GLU A 225 -9.42 14.67 9.59
CA GLU A 225 -9.38 14.36 8.17
C GLU A 225 -10.16 13.09 7.83
N PHE A 226 -10.20 12.15 8.76
CA PHE A 226 -10.96 10.90 8.63
C PHE A 226 -11.96 10.73 9.76
N PRO A 227 -13.08 10.03 9.52
CA PRO A 227 -13.54 9.50 8.22
C PRO A 227 -13.99 10.63 7.28
N ARG A 228 -13.75 10.48 5.99
CA ARG A 228 -14.19 11.46 4.97
C ARG A 228 -15.16 10.81 3.96
N ALA A 229 -16.10 11.62 3.47
CA ALA A 229 -16.98 11.18 2.39
C ALA A 229 -16.12 10.88 1.14
N MET A 230 -16.33 9.72 0.54
CA MET A 230 -15.77 9.44 -0.77
C MET A 230 -16.67 10.11 -1.82
N HIS A 231 -16.08 10.92 -2.70
CA HIS A 231 -16.75 11.25 -3.94
C HIS A 231 -16.88 9.94 -4.70
N SER A 232 -18.12 9.51 -4.93
CA SER A 232 -18.42 8.20 -5.51
C SER A 232 -17.65 8.03 -6.81
N GLU A 233 -16.71 7.10 -6.84
CA GLU A 233 -16.13 6.57 -8.08
C GLU A 233 -17.12 5.68 -8.83
N PHE A 234 -18.36 5.63 -8.33
CA PHE A 234 -19.45 4.85 -8.91
C PHE A 234 -20.48 5.80 -9.50
N PRO A 235 -20.84 5.63 -10.77
CA PRO A 235 -21.95 6.37 -11.33
C PRO A 235 -23.22 6.04 -10.53
N VAL A 236 -23.90 7.09 -10.07
CA VAL A 236 -25.22 7.03 -9.47
C VAL A 236 -26.21 6.53 -10.49
#